data_2bd1deacf87ad1435abdfdfd89ccec63
#
_entry.id   2bd1deacf87ad1435abdfdfd89ccec63
#
_cell.length_a   1.000
_cell.length_b   1.000
_cell.length_c   1.000
_cell.angle_alpha   90.00
_cell.angle_beta   90.00
_cell.angle_gamma   90.00
#
_symmetry.space_group_name_H-M   'P 1'
#
loop_
_entity.id
_entity.type
_entity.pdbx_description
1 polymer ?
#
loop_
_entity_poly.entity_id
_entity_poly.type
_entity_poly.pdbx_seq_one_letter_code
_entity_poly.pdbx_strand_id
1 'polypeptide(L)'
;PDKYYIADFILSGFTIMSFVRGFENFMMDMLVERENVDKLADIVFGAEEELIRECAKAGFDAICLADDWGTQTSLLISRELIQEIFMPRYKKQIELAHSLGLDVIMHCCGHIIDIIGDFIDIGLDALNPGQPRLNGLDAMSEQFRGKICFACPIGYQSTAIQGTVQDIYDEVRDYVDKLGTDKGGFMGF
;
A
#
# COMPACT_ATOMS: atom_id res chain seq x y z
N PRO A 1 10.07 -24.59 -1.14
CA PRO A 1 8.60 -24.59 -1.14
C PRO A 1 8.11 -24.21 -2.53
N ASP A 2 6.97 -24.80 -2.94
CA ASP A 2 6.40 -24.57 -4.27
C ASP A 2 5.46 -23.35 -4.30
N LYS A 3 5.40 -22.59 -3.20
CA LYS A 3 4.49 -21.46 -3.02
C LYS A 3 5.17 -20.32 -2.28
N TYR A 4 4.72 -19.11 -2.55
CA TYR A 4 5.08 -17.88 -1.88
C TYR A 4 3.98 -17.52 -0.88
N TYR A 5 4.34 -17.36 0.39
CA TYR A 5 3.38 -17.14 1.47
C TYR A 5 3.40 -15.67 1.91
N ILE A 6 2.26 -15.01 1.84
CA ILE A 6 2.08 -13.62 2.24
C ILE A 6 1.23 -13.57 3.51
N ALA A 7 1.69 -12.89 4.55
CA ALA A 7 0.90 -12.56 5.72
C ALA A 7 0.17 -11.23 5.48
N ASP A 8 -1.16 -11.26 5.47
CA ASP A 8 -1.98 -10.07 5.26
C ASP A 8 -2.39 -9.47 6.61
N PHE A 9 -2.01 -8.22 6.86
CA PHE A 9 -2.34 -7.48 8.09
C PHE A 9 -3.74 -6.87 8.05
N ILE A 10 -4.42 -6.89 6.88
CA ILE A 10 -5.79 -6.40 6.65
C ILE A 10 -5.92 -4.89 6.92
N LEU A 11 -5.43 -4.39 8.06
CA LEU A 11 -5.41 -2.98 8.47
C LEU A 11 -4.05 -2.68 9.09
N SER A 12 -3.52 -1.49 8.84
CA SER A 12 -2.22 -1.04 9.35
C SER A 12 -2.29 0.40 9.88
N GLY A 13 -1.20 0.86 10.39
CA GLY A 13 -0.83 2.21 10.80
C GLY A 13 -1.94 3.24 10.95
N PHE A 14 -2.10 4.07 9.91
CA PHE A 14 -3.09 5.14 9.87
C PHE A 14 -4.53 4.65 10.09
N THR A 15 -4.91 3.56 9.44
CA THR A 15 -6.28 3.01 9.53
C THR A 15 -6.58 2.54 10.95
N ILE A 16 -5.65 1.82 11.59
CA ILE A 16 -5.80 1.41 13.00
C ILE A 16 -5.90 2.62 13.91
N MET A 17 -5.01 3.60 13.75
CA MET A 17 -5.00 4.82 14.56
C MET A 17 -6.33 5.59 14.45
N SER A 18 -6.85 5.70 13.22
CA SER A 18 -8.12 6.36 12.95
C SER A 18 -9.31 5.65 13.60
N PHE A 19 -9.31 4.33 13.65
CA PHE A 19 -10.35 3.54 14.33
C PHE A 19 -10.27 3.65 15.85
N VAL A 20 -9.06 3.59 16.41
CA VAL A 20 -8.85 3.68 17.86
C VAL A 20 -9.23 5.06 18.40
N ARG A 21 -8.86 6.13 17.70
CA ARG A 21 -9.13 7.51 18.12
C ARG A 21 -10.49 8.03 17.70
N GLY A 22 -11.11 7.41 16.67
CA GLY A 22 -12.23 7.94 15.91
C GLY A 22 -11.76 8.90 14.81
N PHE A 23 -12.22 8.65 13.57
CA PHE A 23 -11.69 9.27 12.36
C PHE A 23 -11.62 10.81 12.43
N GLU A 24 -12.73 11.48 12.79
CA GLU A 24 -12.79 12.95 12.87
C GLU A 24 -11.81 13.51 13.89
N ASN A 25 -11.76 12.91 15.09
CA ASN A 25 -10.83 13.34 16.12
C ASN A 25 -9.39 13.14 15.68
N PHE A 26 -9.08 12.00 15.04
CA PHE A 26 -7.73 11.72 14.57
C PHE A 26 -7.27 12.71 13.49
N MET A 27 -8.17 13.08 12.55
CA MET A 27 -7.88 14.13 11.58
C MET A 27 -7.53 15.46 12.24
N MET A 28 -8.29 15.85 13.27
CA MET A 28 -8.00 17.07 14.05
C MET A 28 -6.69 16.97 14.83
N ASP A 29 -6.47 15.84 15.50
CA ASP A 29 -5.28 15.64 16.35
C ASP A 29 -3.99 15.74 15.52
N MET A 30 -3.96 15.28 14.27
CA MET A 30 -2.78 15.44 13.39
C MET A 30 -2.39 16.91 13.15
N LEU A 31 -3.33 17.84 13.30
CA LEU A 31 -3.09 19.27 13.11
C LEU A 31 -2.75 20.01 14.42
N VAL A 32 -3.32 19.58 15.57
CA VAL A 32 -3.28 20.35 16.80
C VAL A 32 -2.69 19.60 18.01
N GLU A 33 -2.59 18.27 17.96
CA GLU A 33 -2.17 17.39 19.06
C GLU A 33 -1.05 16.43 18.65
N ARG A 34 -0.06 16.94 17.92
CA ARG A 34 0.98 16.13 17.29
C ARG A 34 1.68 15.17 18.25
N GLU A 35 1.99 15.59 19.45
CA GLU A 35 2.65 14.74 20.45
C GLU A 35 1.80 13.49 20.80
N ASN A 36 0.47 13.64 20.84
CA ASN A 36 -0.43 12.52 21.12
C ASN A 36 -0.56 11.60 19.89
N VAL A 37 -0.53 12.16 18.68
CA VAL A 37 -0.48 11.37 17.43
C VAL A 37 0.79 10.54 17.38
N ASP A 38 1.94 11.11 17.70
CA ASP A 38 3.22 10.39 17.71
C ASP A 38 3.22 9.25 18.75
N LYS A 39 2.69 9.49 19.96
CA LYS A 39 2.55 8.43 20.99
C LYS A 39 1.65 7.29 20.53
N LEU A 40 0.52 7.61 19.90
CA LEU A 40 -0.38 6.59 19.35
C LEU A 40 0.29 5.81 18.22
N ALA A 41 0.98 6.52 17.34
CA ALA A 41 1.72 5.89 16.25
C ALA A 41 2.82 4.95 16.77
N ASP A 42 3.58 5.35 17.80
CA ASP A 42 4.62 4.50 18.37
C ASP A 42 4.05 3.21 18.98
N ILE A 43 2.82 3.25 19.54
CA ILE A 43 2.14 2.06 20.04
C ILE A 43 1.70 1.16 18.87
N VAL A 44 1.02 1.72 17.87
CA VAL A 44 0.46 0.95 16.76
C VAL A 44 1.58 0.34 15.91
N PHE A 45 2.51 1.16 15.42
CA PHE A 45 3.63 0.71 14.60
C PHE A 45 4.56 -0.23 15.38
N GLY A 46 4.74 -0.01 16.69
CA GLY A 46 5.51 -0.91 17.54
C GLY A 46 4.88 -2.31 17.63
N ALA A 47 3.56 -2.39 17.77
CA ALA A 47 2.84 -3.67 17.75
C ALA A 47 2.94 -4.38 16.40
N GLU A 48 2.86 -3.64 15.30
CA GLU A 48 3.05 -4.18 13.94
C GLU A 48 4.49 -4.68 13.71
N GLU A 49 5.51 -3.98 14.23
CA GLU A 49 6.90 -4.45 14.17
C GLU A 49 7.08 -5.81 14.87
N GLU A 50 6.42 -6.04 15.99
CA GLU A 50 6.45 -7.35 16.65
C GLU A 50 5.72 -8.41 15.82
N LEU A 51 4.60 -8.07 15.17
CA LEU A 51 3.89 -8.97 14.27
C LEU A 51 4.76 -9.33 13.05
N ILE A 52 5.50 -8.38 12.48
CA ILE A 52 6.48 -8.62 11.40
C ILE A 52 7.51 -9.68 11.84
N ARG A 53 8.04 -9.57 13.06
CA ARG A 53 8.99 -10.56 13.61
C ARG A 53 8.37 -11.95 13.74
N GLU A 54 7.12 -12.03 14.15
CA GLU A 54 6.41 -13.31 14.26
C GLU A 54 6.11 -13.93 12.89
N CYS A 55 5.78 -13.11 11.88
CA CYS A 55 5.62 -13.59 10.50
C CYS A 55 6.91 -14.20 9.95
N ALA A 56 8.05 -13.54 10.17
CA ALA A 56 9.34 -14.08 9.77
C ALA A 56 9.66 -15.42 10.46
N LYS A 57 9.41 -15.53 11.77
CA LYS A 57 9.58 -16.80 12.52
C LYS A 57 8.64 -17.91 12.03
N ALA A 58 7.44 -17.54 11.59
CA ALA A 58 6.45 -18.48 11.06
C ALA A 58 6.79 -18.97 9.64
N GLY A 59 7.78 -18.34 8.96
CA GLY A 59 8.25 -18.75 7.64
C GLY A 59 7.43 -18.19 6.48
N PHE A 60 6.82 -17.02 6.66
CA PHE A 60 6.26 -16.25 5.55
C PHE A 60 7.38 -15.69 4.66
N ASP A 61 7.08 -15.46 3.39
CA ASP A 61 7.98 -14.86 2.41
C ASP A 61 7.77 -13.34 2.29
N ALA A 62 6.56 -12.87 2.60
CA ALA A 62 6.21 -11.44 2.58
C ALA A 62 5.15 -11.09 3.62
N ILE A 63 5.03 -9.79 3.88
CA ILE A 63 3.90 -9.18 4.58
C ILE A 63 3.14 -8.24 3.64
N CYS A 64 1.85 -8.09 3.85
CA CYS A 64 1.01 -7.09 3.19
C CYS A 64 0.45 -6.14 4.24
N LEU A 65 0.91 -4.88 4.22
CA LEU A 65 0.35 -3.78 5.01
C LEU A 65 -0.84 -3.18 4.25
N ALA A 66 -1.82 -2.61 4.95
CA ALA A 66 -3.01 -2.05 4.32
C ALA A 66 -3.43 -0.73 4.97
N ASP A 67 -3.22 0.36 4.25
CA ASP A 67 -3.65 1.71 4.65
C ASP A 67 -4.24 2.48 3.48
N ASP A 68 -5.49 2.93 3.62
CA ASP A 68 -6.21 3.64 2.57
C ASP A 68 -5.97 5.15 2.65
N TRP A 69 -5.07 5.64 1.80
CA TRP A 69 -4.67 7.04 1.74
C TRP A 69 -5.48 7.90 0.77
N GLY A 70 -6.22 7.27 -0.15
CA GLY A 70 -6.90 7.97 -1.23
C GLY A 70 -8.42 8.02 -1.10
N THR A 71 -9.00 9.15 -1.52
CA THR A 71 -10.40 9.27 -1.92
C THR A 71 -10.54 8.91 -3.41
N GLN A 72 -11.70 9.15 -4.01
CA GLN A 72 -11.88 8.94 -5.46
C GLN A 72 -11.07 9.95 -6.32
N THR A 73 -10.66 11.07 -5.76
CA THR A 73 -10.07 12.18 -6.52
C THR A 73 -8.80 12.78 -5.93
N SER A 74 -8.44 12.45 -4.69
CA SER A 74 -7.32 13.06 -3.98
C SER A 74 -6.87 12.19 -2.81
N LEU A 75 -5.76 12.55 -2.18
CA LEU A 75 -5.36 12.03 -0.88
C LEU A 75 -6.36 12.46 0.21
N LEU A 76 -6.48 11.65 1.28
CA LEU A 76 -7.30 11.94 2.48
C LEU A 76 -6.74 13.10 3.30
N ILE A 77 -5.41 13.20 3.37
CA ILE A 77 -4.66 14.27 4.04
C ILE A 77 -3.56 14.76 3.10
N SER A 78 -2.90 15.86 3.43
CA SER A 78 -1.82 16.38 2.60
C SER A 78 -0.63 15.40 2.53
N ARG A 79 0.06 15.39 1.39
CA ARG A 79 1.27 14.57 1.20
C ARG A 79 2.32 14.88 2.26
N GLU A 80 2.47 16.16 2.63
CA GLU A 80 3.43 16.61 3.64
C GLU A 80 3.18 15.95 4.99
N LEU A 81 1.91 15.84 5.43
CA LEU A 81 1.56 15.14 6.67
C LEU A 81 1.84 13.63 6.57
N ILE A 82 1.60 13.02 5.42
CA ILE A 82 1.94 11.61 5.21
C ILE A 82 3.45 11.41 5.31
N GLN A 83 4.23 12.26 4.63
CA GLN A 83 5.69 12.22 4.65
C GLN A 83 6.27 12.46 6.04
N GLU A 84 5.67 13.35 6.80
CA GLU A 84 6.17 13.72 8.13
C GLU A 84 5.83 12.67 9.20
N ILE A 85 4.59 12.15 9.21
CA ILE A 85 4.10 11.29 10.28
C ILE A 85 4.31 9.80 9.97
N PHE A 86 4.01 9.37 8.75
CA PHE A 86 3.84 7.96 8.43
C PHE A 86 5.00 7.37 7.63
N MET A 87 5.54 8.08 6.64
CA MET A 87 6.62 7.54 5.81
C MET A 87 7.87 7.11 6.59
N PRO A 88 8.33 7.83 7.65
CA PRO A 88 9.45 7.37 8.47
C PRO A 88 9.16 6.06 9.21
N ARG A 89 7.89 5.84 9.61
CA ARG A 89 7.45 4.64 10.31
C ARG A 89 7.33 3.44 9.36
N TYR A 90 6.73 3.64 8.18
CA TYR A 90 6.72 2.60 7.14
C TYR A 90 8.13 2.22 6.72
N LYS A 91 9.02 3.19 6.53
CA LYS A 91 10.42 2.92 6.22
C LYS A 91 11.06 2.00 7.26
N LYS A 92 10.84 2.26 8.53
CA LYS A 92 11.36 1.43 9.63
C LYS A 92 10.80 0.00 9.59
N GLN A 93 9.50 -0.17 9.29
CA GLN A 93 8.88 -1.48 9.12
C GLN A 93 9.42 -2.24 7.91
N ILE A 94 9.59 -1.55 6.78
CA ILE A 94 10.15 -2.13 5.55
C ILE A 94 11.61 -2.58 5.80
N GLU A 95 12.43 -1.72 6.39
CA GLU A 95 13.82 -2.07 6.75
C GLU A 95 13.88 -3.26 7.72
N LEU A 96 12.97 -3.32 8.69
CA LEU A 96 12.84 -4.46 9.60
C LEU A 96 12.47 -5.74 8.84
N ALA A 97 11.44 -5.70 8.00
CA ALA A 97 10.99 -6.83 7.20
C ALA A 97 12.13 -7.36 6.30
N HIS A 98 12.80 -6.48 5.57
CA HIS A 98 13.95 -6.83 4.72
C HIS A 98 15.09 -7.46 5.53
N SER A 99 15.39 -6.94 6.73
CA SER A 99 16.42 -7.51 7.61
C SER A 99 16.11 -8.93 8.07
N LEU A 100 14.83 -9.31 8.02
CA LEU A 100 14.33 -10.64 8.38
C LEU A 100 14.07 -11.53 7.15
N GLY A 101 14.33 -11.03 5.94
CA GLY A 101 14.15 -11.75 4.68
C GLY A 101 12.71 -11.79 4.16
N LEU A 102 11.88 -10.85 4.59
CA LEU A 102 10.50 -10.67 4.12
C LEU A 102 10.43 -9.57 3.08
N ASP A 103 9.70 -9.78 1.99
CA ASP A 103 9.26 -8.70 1.10
C ASP A 103 8.05 -7.96 1.70
N VAL A 104 7.85 -6.71 1.29
CA VAL A 104 6.73 -5.87 1.78
C VAL A 104 5.83 -5.42 0.64
N ILE A 105 4.55 -5.72 0.79
CA ILE A 105 3.48 -5.26 -0.08
C ILE A 105 2.68 -4.20 0.69
N MET A 106 2.29 -3.11 0.03
CA MET A 106 1.34 -2.12 0.58
C MET A 106 0.06 -2.15 -0.23
N HIS A 107 -1.06 -2.47 0.42
CA HIS A 107 -2.39 -2.20 -0.13
C HIS A 107 -2.79 -0.76 0.17
N CYS A 108 -3.32 -0.07 -0.83
CA CYS A 108 -3.80 1.29 -0.67
C CYS A 108 -4.93 1.60 -1.66
N CYS A 109 -6.11 1.94 -1.16
CA CYS A 109 -7.22 2.36 -1.98
C CYS A 109 -7.17 3.84 -2.39
N GLY A 110 -7.88 4.16 -3.47
CA GLY A 110 -8.15 5.53 -3.92
C GLY A 110 -7.10 6.12 -4.85
N HIS A 111 -7.17 7.43 -4.99
CA HIS A 111 -6.26 8.23 -5.81
C HIS A 111 -4.99 8.55 -4.99
N ILE A 112 -3.90 7.85 -5.26
CA ILE A 112 -2.67 7.86 -4.47
C ILE A 112 -1.41 8.14 -5.30
N ILE A 113 -1.57 8.56 -6.57
CA ILE A 113 -0.44 8.74 -7.49
C ILE A 113 0.65 9.66 -6.92
N ASP A 114 0.27 10.65 -6.12
CA ASP A 114 1.18 11.64 -5.54
C ASP A 114 2.14 11.05 -4.49
N ILE A 115 1.82 9.88 -3.90
CA ILE A 115 2.65 9.24 -2.87
C ILE A 115 3.27 7.90 -3.32
N ILE A 116 3.02 7.44 -4.55
CA ILE A 116 3.64 6.20 -5.06
C ILE A 116 5.17 6.34 -5.06
N GLY A 117 5.68 7.51 -5.46
CA GLY A 117 7.12 7.79 -5.42
C GLY A 117 7.70 7.70 -4.00
N ASP A 118 6.97 8.19 -2.99
CA ASP A 118 7.40 8.14 -1.60
C ASP A 118 7.52 6.69 -1.11
N PHE A 119 6.58 5.80 -1.48
CA PHE A 119 6.68 4.36 -1.18
C PHE A 119 7.89 3.69 -1.85
N ILE A 120 8.19 4.06 -3.09
CA ILE A 120 9.38 3.57 -3.80
C ILE A 120 10.65 4.01 -3.07
N ASP A 121 10.72 5.28 -2.66
CA ASP A 121 11.90 5.89 -2.02
C ASP A 121 12.20 5.28 -0.65
N ILE A 122 11.20 4.77 0.07
CA ILE A 122 11.38 4.06 1.34
C ILE A 122 11.63 2.56 1.18
N GLY A 123 11.67 2.04 -0.07
CA GLY A 123 12.06 0.67 -0.38
C GLY A 123 10.91 -0.35 -0.44
N LEU A 124 9.67 0.08 -0.68
CA LEU A 124 8.54 -0.84 -0.86
C LEU A 124 8.75 -1.75 -2.07
N ASP A 125 8.53 -3.07 -1.92
CA ASP A 125 8.74 -4.06 -2.99
C ASP A 125 7.56 -4.12 -3.96
N ALA A 126 6.33 -4.09 -3.42
CA ALA A 126 5.13 -4.12 -4.26
C ALA A 126 4.03 -3.20 -3.72
N LEU A 127 3.32 -2.55 -4.64
CA LEU A 127 2.14 -1.75 -4.35
C LEU A 127 0.90 -2.43 -4.91
N ASN A 128 -0.11 -2.63 -4.07
CA ASN A 128 -1.44 -3.05 -4.46
C ASN A 128 -2.39 -1.83 -4.45
N PRO A 129 -2.50 -1.07 -5.55
CA PRO A 129 -3.48 0.00 -5.65
C PRO A 129 -4.86 -0.63 -5.82
N GLY A 130 -5.76 -0.42 -4.86
CA GLY A 130 -7.11 -1.00 -4.91
C GLY A 130 -7.92 -0.57 -6.13
N GLN A 131 -7.69 0.65 -6.64
CA GLN A 131 -8.30 1.19 -7.85
C GLN A 131 -7.22 1.74 -8.81
N PRO A 132 -6.54 0.89 -9.60
CA PRO A 132 -5.45 1.33 -10.47
C PRO A 132 -5.84 2.44 -11.44
N ARG A 133 -7.05 2.36 -12.00
CA ARG A 133 -7.54 3.35 -13.00
C ARG A 133 -7.75 4.75 -12.46
N LEU A 134 -8.03 4.91 -11.15
CA LEU A 134 -8.13 6.24 -10.52
C LEU A 134 -6.79 6.99 -10.55
N ASN A 135 -5.69 6.26 -10.60
CA ASN A 135 -4.35 6.81 -10.60
C ASN A 135 -3.82 7.14 -12.02
N GLY A 136 -4.60 6.81 -13.06
CA GLY A 136 -4.20 7.01 -14.45
C GLY A 136 -3.09 6.04 -14.87
N LEU A 137 -3.44 4.95 -15.56
CA LEU A 137 -2.47 3.89 -15.92
C LEU A 137 -1.29 4.41 -16.75
N ASP A 138 -1.51 5.39 -17.63
CA ASP A 138 -0.43 5.99 -18.43
C ASP A 138 0.54 6.76 -17.53
N ALA A 139 0.03 7.56 -16.61
CA ALA A 139 0.85 8.31 -15.66
C ALA A 139 1.62 7.36 -14.71
N MET A 140 0.99 6.28 -14.24
CA MET A 140 1.66 5.25 -13.45
C MET A 140 2.78 4.56 -14.25
N SER A 141 2.50 4.24 -15.53
CA SER A 141 3.48 3.62 -16.42
C SER A 141 4.69 4.54 -16.66
N GLU A 142 4.45 5.79 -17.02
CA GLU A 142 5.50 6.77 -17.31
C GLU A 142 6.41 7.03 -16.10
N GLN A 143 5.81 7.11 -14.90
CA GLN A 143 6.55 7.50 -13.70
C GLN A 143 7.19 6.32 -12.97
N PHE A 144 6.53 5.16 -12.92
CA PHE A 144 6.86 4.11 -11.95
C PHE A 144 7.10 2.72 -12.54
N ARG A 145 6.82 2.49 -13.83
CA ARG A 145 7.06 1.18 -14.48
C ARG A 145 8.49 0.71 -14.27
N GLY A 146 8.64 -0.52 -13.78
CA GLY A 146 9.93 -1.14 -13.51
C GLY A 146 10.66 -0.62 -12.27
N LYS A 147 10.06 0.30 -11.50
CA LYS A 147 10.62 0.81 -10.23
C LYS A 147 10.01 0.12 -9.01
N ILE A 148 8.83 -0.46 -9.16
CA ILE A 148 8.09 -1.19 -8.13
C ILE A 148 7.28 -2.29 -8.80
N CYS A 149 6.96 -3.36 -8.08
CA CYS A 149 5.99 -4.35 -8.55
C CYS A 149 4.56 -3.84 -8.30
N PHE A 150 3.70 -3.87 -9.31
CA PHE A 150 2.29 -3.54 -9.16
C PHE A 150 1.45 -4.81 -9.01
N ALA A 151 0.71 -4.93 -7.91
CA ALA A 151 -0.25 -6.00 -7.65
C ALA A 151 -1.67 -5.47 -7.88
N CYS A 152 -2.20 -5.60 -9.10
CA CYS A 152 -3.46 -4.93 -9.45
C CYS A 152 -4.65 -5.90 -9.50
N PRO A 153 -5.76 -5.57 -8.80
CA PRO A 153 -7.05 -6.20 -9.03
C PRO A 153 -7.68 -5.66 -10.31
N ILE A 154 -8.62 -6.42 -10.89
CA ILE A 154 -9.53 -5.87 -11.89
C ILE A 154 -10.45 -4.81 -11.25
N GLY A 155 -10.97 -3.90 -12.07
CA GLY A 155 -11.84 -2.81 -11.59
C GLY A 155 -13.12 -3.32 -10.96
N TYR A 156 -13.12 -3.54 -9.65
CA TYR A 156 -14.27 -4.07 -8.89
C TYR A 156 -15.44 -3.06 -8.78
N GLN A 157 -15.22 -1.79 -9.08
CA GLN A 157 -16.28 -0.78 -9.17
C GLN A 157 -16.91 -0.69 -10.58
N SER A 158 -16.32 -1.36 -11.57
CA SER A 158 -16.75 -1.28 -12.97
C SER A 158 -16.72 -2.64 -13.65
N THR A 159 -15.56 -3.09 -14.11
CA THR A 159 -15.38 -4.28 -14.96
C THR A 159 -15.86 -5.56 -14.28
N ALA A 160 -15.60 -5.74 -12.99
CA ALA A 160 -16.04 -6.94 -12.25
C ALA A 160 -17.57 -6.99 -12.06
N ILE A 161 -18.24 -5.84 -12.05
CA ILE A 161 -19.70 -5.76 -11.78
C ILE A 161 -20.50 -5.73 -13.09
N GLN A 162 -20.04 -5.00 -14.10
CA GLN A 162 -20.79 -4.68 -15.31
C GLN A 162 -20.12 -5.17 -16.60
N GLY A 163 -18.85 -5.59 -16.51
CA GLY A 163 -18.09 -6.04 -17.68
C GLY A 163 -18.43 -7.47 -18.10
N THR A 164 -18.10 -7.76 -19.35
CA THR A 164 -18.08 -9.10 -19.91
C THR A 164 -16.80 -9.84 -19.58
N VAL A 165 -16.73 -11.12 -19.82
CA VAL A 165 -15.48 -11.90 -19.72
C VAL A 165 -14.37 -11.29 -20.60
N GLN A 166 -14.73 -10.77 -21.79
CA GLN A 166 -13.76 -10.14 -22.69
C GLN A 166 -13.21 -8.83 -22.08
N ASP A 167 -14.05 -8.02 -21.43
CA ASP A 167 -13.61 -6.79 -20.76
C ASP A 167 -12.61 -7.09 -19.63
N ILE A 168 -12.80 -8.19 -18.90
CA ILE A 168 -11.83 -8.64 -17.87
C ILE A 168 -10.48 -8.99 -18.51
N TYR A 169 -10.48 -9.78 -19.59
CA TYR A 169 -9.24 -10.12 -20.30
C TYR A 169 -8.52 -8.90 -20.85
N ASP A 170 -9.27 -7.96 -21.41
CA ASP A 170 -8.69 -6.73 -22.00
C ASP A 170 -8.15 -5.82 -20.91
N GLU A 171 -8.79 -5.72 -19.74
CA GLU A 171 -8.30 -4.95 -18.62
C GLU A 171 -7.00 -5.54 -18.01
N VAL A 172 -6.95 -6.87 -17.83
CA VAL A 172 -5.73 -7.54 -17.34
C VAL A 172 -4.58 -7.33 -18.32
N ARG A 173 -4.85 -7.45 -19.62
CA ARG A 173 -3.83 -7.21 -20.65
C ARG A 173 -3.32 -5.77 -20.61
N ASP A 174 -4.22 -4.79 -20.51
CA ASP A 174 -3.86 -3.37 -20.40
C ASP A 174 -2.94 -3.10 -19.19
N TYR A 175 -3.24 -3.72 -18.04
CA TYR A 175 -2.38 -3.62 -16.87
C TYR A 175 -1.00 -4.25 -17.07
N VAL A 176 -0.95 -5.46 -17.62
CA VAL A 176 0.31 -6.17 -17.91
C VAL A 176 1.17 -5.37 -18.89
N ASP A 177 0.57 -4.87 -19.96
CA ASP A 177 1.28 -4.13 -21.00
C ASP A 177 1.82 -2.79 -20.51
N LYS A 178 1.07 -2.10 -19.64
CA LYS A 178 1.44 -0.77 -19.12
C LYS A 178 2.35 -0.83 -17.91
N LEU A 179 2.10 -1.74 -16.97
CA LEU A 179 2.80 -1.76 -15.68
C LEU A 179 3.88 -2.85 -15.59
N GLY A 180 3.70 -3.97 -16.30
CA GLY A 180 4.68 -5.04 -16.34
C GLY A 180 5.89 -4.73 -17.22
N THR A 181 6.98 -5.47 -17.03
CA THR A 181 8.20 -5.42 -17.83
C THR A 181 8.64 -6.82 -18.23
N ASP A 182 9.58 -6.95 -19.18
CA ASP A 182 10.17 -8.24 -19.56
C ASP A 182 10.85 -8.98 -18.39
N LYS A 183 11.12 -8.27 -17.30
CA LYS A 183 11.73 -8.82 -16.06
C LYS A 183 10.70 -9.09 -14.96
N GLY A 184 9.41 -8.94 -15.21
CA GLY A 184 8.35 -9.00 -14.21
C GLY A 184 7.86 -7.61 -13.79
N GLY A 185 7.57 -7.44 -12.48
CA GLY A 185 7.09 -6.16 -11.92
C GLY A 185 5.57 -6.00 -11.99
N PHE A 186 4.84 -7.10 -12.24
CA PHE A 186 3.39 -7.12 -12.21
C PHE A 186 2.86 -8.44 -11.61
N MET A 187 1.86 -8.33 -10.76
CA MET A 187 1.06 -9.44 -10.23
C MET A 187 -0.43 -9.17 -10.48
N GLY A 188 -1.19 -10.21 -10.84
CA GLY A 188 -2.64 -10.20 -10.72
C GLY A 188 -3.03 -10.41 -9.25
N PHE A 189 -4.02 -9.67 -8.77
CA PHE A 189 -4.41 -9.71 -7.37
C PHE A 189 -5.92 -9.97 -7.22
#